data_e9d9cabf327bb928ea269a42b051ac49
#
_entry.id   e9d9cabf327bb928ea269a42b051ac49
#
_cell.length_a   1.000
_cell.length_b   1.000
_cell.length_c   1.000
_cell.angle_alpha   90.00
_cell.angle_beta   90.00
_cell.angle_gamma   90.00
#
_symmetry.space_group_name_H-M   'P 1'
#
loop_
_entity.id
_entity.type
_entity.pdbx_description
1 polymer ?
#
loop_
_entity_poly.entity_id
_entity_poly.type
_entity_poly.pdbx_seq_one_letter_code
_entity_poly.pdbx_strand_id
1 'polypeptide(L)'
;MAWLHRTILNQGLFVKGAPTVQSDVERRIRGLKCLVGNTPLLAIDCLHRGRRRVVYAKAEHINMTGSIKDRMALHILEHAYAQGTLRPGDHIVEATSGNTGISIAAIGRAMGHRVVIFMPEWMSSERIALLRSLGAEIHLVSRE
;
A
#
# COMPACT_ATOMS: atom_id res chain seq x y z
N MET A 1 -46.94 -1.42 -42.24
CA MET A 1 -46.31 -1.80 -40.98
C MET A 1 -45.03 -2.59 -41.22
N ALA A 2 -43.96 -1.95 -41.63
CA ALA A 2 -42.65 -2.62 -41.84
C ALA A 2 -41.52 -1.59 -41.88
N TRP A 3 -41.37 -0.80 -40.81
CA TRP A 3 -40.30 0.24 -40.71
C TRP A 3 -39.76 0.44 -39.32
N LEU A 4 -39.72 -0.58 -38.48
CA LEU A 4 -39.21 -0.42 -37.11
C LEU A 4 -38.22 -1.53 -36.70
N HIS A 5 -37.56 -2.21 -37.63
CA HIS A 5 -36.69 -3.35 -37.24
C HIS A 5 -35.27 -3.31 -37.82
N ARG A 6 -34.74 -2.12 -38.20
CA ARG A 6 -33.38 -2.06 -38.77
C ARG A 6 -32.42 -1.05 -38.17
N THR A 7 -32.70 -0.49 -37.01
CA THR A 7 -31.80 0.58 -36.45
C THR A 7 -31.15 0.23 -35.11
N ILE A 8 -31.23 -1.01 -34.62
CA ILE A 8 -30.66 -1.37 -33.29
C ILE A 8 -29.48 -2.36 -33.37
N LEU A 9 -29.02 -2.74 -34.55
CA LEU A 9 -27.96 -3.76 -34.66
C LEU A 9 -26.59 -3.26 -35.14
N ASN A 10 -26.31 -1.96 -35.10
CA ASN A 10 -25.01 -1.46 -35.53
C ASN A 10 -24.36 -0.44 -34.55
N GLN A 11 -24.70 -0.49 -33.27
CA GLN A 11 -23.80 0.01 -32.23
C GLN A 11 -23.04 -1.18 -31.70
N GLY A 12 -21.89 -1.46 -32.29
CA GLY A 12 -20.95 -2.41 -31.75
C GLY A 12 -20.71 -2.07 -30.28
N LEU A 13 -21.07 -3.00 -29.40
CA LEU A 13 -20.67 -2.98 -28.00
C LEU A 13 -19.14 -2.99 -28.02
N PHE A 14 -18.49 -1.81 -27.93
CA PHE A 14 -17.06 -1.74 -27.68
C PHE A 14 -16.85 -2.30 -26.29
N VAL A 15 -16.66 -3.59 -26.19
CA VAL A 15 -16.01 -4.20 -25.03
C VAL A 15 -14.61 -3.60 -25.04
N LYS A 16 -14.37 -2.59 -24.20
CA LYS A 16 -13.00 -2.14 -23.93
C LYS A 16 -12.19 -3.40 -23.65
N GLY A 17 -11.14 -3.64 -24.41
CA GLY A 17 -10.25 -4.78 -24.24
C GLY A 17 -9.92 -4.95 -22.75
N ALA A 18 -9.74 -6.20 -22.31
CA ALA A 18 -9.36 -6.49 -20.92
C ALA A 18 -8.20 -5.57 -20.51
N PRO A 19 -8.24 -4.96 -19.31
CA PRO A 19 -7.19 -4.06 -18.87
C PRO A 19 -5.85 -4.78 -18.96
N THR A 20 -4.83 -4.13 -19.52
CA THR A 20 -3.48 -4.67 -19.51
C THR A 20 -2.99 -4.76 -18.06
N VAL A 21 -2.07 -5.68 -17.78
CA VAL A 21 -1.49 -5.84 -16.43
C VAL A 21 -0.91 -4.52 -15.92
N GLN A 22 -0.29 -3.75 -16.80
CA GLN A 22 0.24 -2.42 -16.48
C GLN A 22 -0.86 -1.44 -16.05
N SER A 23 -1.99 -1.39 -16.77
CA SER A 23 -3.12 -0.53 -16.41
C SER A 23 -3.79 -0.95 -15.08
N ASP A 24 -3.72 -2.24 -14.74
CA ASP A 24 -4.23 -2.75 -13.47
C ASP A 24 -3.38 -2.27 -12.28
N VAL A 25 -2.04 -2.33 -12.41
CA VAL A 25 -1.14 -1.81 -11.38
C VAL A 25 -1.29 -0.31 -11.18
N GLU A 26 -1.36 0.47 -12.25
CA GLU A 26 -1.60 1.90 -12.15
C GLU A 26 -2.93 2.24 -11.44
N ARG A 27 -3.97 1.47 -11.70
CA ARG A 27 -5.25 1.60 -11.00
C ARG A 27 -5.11 1.31 -9.50
N ARG A 28 -4.36 0.26 -9.12
CA ARG A 28 -4.09 -0.08 -7.73
C ARG A 28 -3.30 1.01 -7.01
N ILE A 29 -2.25 1.54 -7.65
CA ILE A 29 -1.47 2.66 -7.11
C ILE A 29 -2.37 3.88 -6.86
N ARG A 30 -3.26 4.24 -7.80
CA ARG A 30 -4.21 5.35 -7.60
C ARG A 30 -5.13 5.11 -6.41
N GLY A 31 -5.62 3.88 -6.20
CA GLY A 31 -6.42 3.53 -5.03
C GLY A 31 -5.64 3.65 -3.72
N LEU A 32 -4.40 3.17 -3.70
CA LEU A 32 -3.52 3.26 -2.53
C LEU A 32 -3.19 4.72 -2.14
N LYS A 33 -3.05 5.61 -3.12
CA LYS A 33 -2.84 7.05 -2.88
C LYS A 33 -3.99 7.72 -2.13
N CYS A 34 -5.19 7.17 -2.18
CA CYS A 34 -6.32 7.67 -1.40
C CYS A 34 -6.25 7.26 0.09
N LEU A 35 -5.48 6.21 0.41
CA LEU A 35 -5.36 5.64 1.75
C LEU A 35 -4.07 6.06 2.47
N VAL A 36 -3.12 6.65 1.75
CA VAL A 36 -1.80 6.99 2.27
C VAL A 36 -1.52 8.48 2.09
N GLY A 37 -1.19 9.13 3.17
CA GLY A 37 -0.87 10.55 3.17
C GLY A 37 -2.09 11.43 3.40
N ASN A 38 -1.93 12.71 3.11
CA ASN A 38 -2.93 13.74 3.35
C ASN A 38 -3.52 13.74 4.78
N THR A 39 -2.70 13.33 5.76
CA THR A 39 -3.10 13.22 7.17
C THR A 39 -3.30 14.60 7.78
N PRO A 40 -4.27 14.79 8.70
CA PRO A 40 -4.48 16.04 9.40
C PRO A 40 -3.27 16.49 10.22
N LEU A 41 -3.14 17.81 10.37
CA LEU A 41 -2.27 18.41 11.37
C LEU A 41 -3.10 18.76 12.59
N LEU A 42 -2.78 18.14 13.72
CA LEU A 42 -3.46 18.35 14.99
C LEU A 42 -2.73 19.43 15.78
N ALA A 43 -3.48 20.38 16.37
CA ALA A 43 -3.00 21.29 17.38
C ALA A 43 -3.37 20.73 18.75
N ILE A 44 -2.39 20.34 19.54
CA ILE A 44 -2.57 19.69 20.83
C ILE A 44 -2.18 20.68 21.93
N ASP A 45 -3.16 21.13 22.73
CA ASP A 45 -2.89 21.92 23.91
C ASP A 45 -2.28 21.06 25.01
N CYS A 46 -1.17 21.49 25.57
CA CYS A 46 -0.51 20.80 26.65
C CYS A 46 0.05 21.77 27.71
N LEU A 47 0.27 21.23 28.92
CA LEU A 47 0.98 21.93 29.99
C LEU A 47 2.43 21.41 30.07
N HIS A 48 3.38 22.32 29.88
CA HIS A 48 4.79 22.02 30.10
C HIS A 48 5.36 22.98 31.15
N ARG A 49 5.83 22.44 32.26
CA ARG A 49 6.38 23.20 33.41
C ARG A 49 5.43 24.34 33.85
N GLY A 50 4.14 24.06 34.01
CA GLY A 50 3.10 25.01 34.40
C GLY A 50 2.71 26.04 33.35
N ARG A 51 3.25 26.00 32.14
CA ARG A 51 2.92 26.94 31.05
C ARG A 51 2.14 26.22 29.94
N ARG A 52 1.09 26.84 29.43
CA ARG A 52 0.37 26.34 28.25
C ARG A 52 1.28 26.39 27.01
N ARG A 53 1.25 25.33 26.23
CA ARG A 53 1.94 25.16 24.96
C ARG A 53 1.02 24.50 23.96
N VAL A 54 1.27 24.73 22.68
CA VAL A 54 0.62 24.03 21.59
C VAL A 54 1.69 23.20 20.87
N VAL A 55 1.42 21.90 20.70
CA VAL A 55 2.24 21.00 19.92
C VAL A 55 1.47 20.62 18.65
N TYR A 56 2.09 20.84 17.50
CA TYR A 56 1.52 20.43 16.22
C TYR A 56 1.99 19.01 15.87
N ALA A 57 1.04 18.10 15.68
CA ALA A 57 1.34 16.70 15.37
C ALA A 57 0.57 16.24 14.13
N LYS A 58 1.28 15.62 13.19
CA LYS A 58 0.64 14.94 12.05
C LYS A 58 -0.01 13.64 12.51
N ALA A 59 -1.28 13.44 12.18
CA ALA A 59 -2.04 12.23 12.53
C ALA A 59 -1.66 11.04 11.65
N GLU A 60 -0.39 10.64 11.63
CA GLU A 60 0.15 9.60 10.74
C GLU A 60 -0.41 8.19 11.03
N HIS A 61 -1.05 7.99 12.17
CA HIS A 61 -1.75 6.74 12.52
C HIS A 61 -3.00 6.48 11.68
N ILE A 62 -3.48 7.43 10.90
CA ILE A 62 -4.62 7.25 10.00
C ILE A 62 -4.22 6.79 8.59
N ASN A 63 -2.92 6.65 8.30
CA ASN A 63 -2.50 5.96 7.08
C ASN A 63 -2.97 4.51 7.06
N MET A 64 -2.96 3.88 5.91
CA MET A 64 -3.48 2.55 5.61
C MET A 64 -3.10 1.47 6.64
N THR A 65 -1.84 1.42 7.08
CA THR A 65 -1.36 0.45 8.09
C THR A 65 -1.12 1.07 9.47
N GLY A 66 -1.50 2.35 9.65
CA GLY A 66 -1.38 3.04 10.92
C GLY A 66 -0.03 3.69 11.19
N SER A 67 0.80 3.91 10.18
CA SER A 67 2.10 4.54 10.38
C SER A 67 2.56 5.44 9.24
N ILE A 68 3.52 6.32 9.54
CA ILE A 68 4.19 7.17 8.54
C ILE A 68 4.93 6.36 7.47
N LYS A 69 5.24 5.06 7.74
CA LYS A 69 6.00 4.21 6.81
C LYS A 69 5.22 3.88 5.55
N ASP A 70 3.91 3.99 5.57
CA ASP A 70 3.08 3.81 4.39
C ASP A 70 3.45 4.80 3.28
N ARG A 71 3.79 6.04 3.63
CA ARG A 71 4.25 7.06 2.67
C ARG A 71 5.53 6.62 1.95
N MET A 72 6.49 6.12 2.73
CA MET A 72 7.77 5.65 2.21
C MET A 72 7.56 4.42 1.31
N ALA A 73 6.82 3.42 1.79
CA ALA A 73 6.59 2.18 1.05
C ALA A 73 5.87 2.44 -0.28
N LEU A 74 4.80 3.23 -0.26
CA LEU A 74 4.07 3.58 -1.49
C LEU A 74 4.96 4.33 -2.48
N HIS A 75 5.74 5.31 -2.01
CA HIS A 75 6.63 6.09 -2.87
C HIS A 75 7.72 5.22 -3.52
N ILE A 76 8.37 4.34 -2.74
CA ILE A 76 9.41 3.45 -3.26
C ILE A 76 8.86 2.53 -4.35
N LEU A 77 7.71 1.88 -4.09
CA LEU A 77 7.13 0.94 -5.05
C LEU A 77 6.59 1.64 -6.30
N GLU A 78 5.94 2.78 -6.15
CA GLU A 78 5.50 3.60 -7.29
C GLU A 78 6.69 4.05 -8.15
N HIS A 79 7.75 4.54 -7.51
CA HIS A 79 8.96 4.99 -8.21
C HIS A 79 9.66 3.84 -8.93
N ALA A 80 9.76 2.66 -8.31
CA ALA A 80 10.33 1.47 -8.93
C ALA A 80 9.53 1.03 -10.18
N TYR A 81 8.20 1.13 -10.14
CA TYR A 81 7.36 0.91 -11.33
C TYR A 81 7.62 1.95 -12.41
N ALA A 82 7.68 3.23 -12.05
CA ALA A 82 7.92 4.32 -13.01
C ALA A 82 9.27 4.20 -13.71
N GLN A 83 10.28 3.67 -13.01
CA GLN A 83 11.60 3.41 -13.55
C GLN A 83 11.73 2.06 -14.28
N GLY A 84 10.71 1.19 -14.22
CA GLY A 84 10.75 -0.16 -14.80
C GLY A 84 11.67 -1.14 -14.06
N THR A 85 12.11 -0.80 -12.85
CA THR A 85 12.92 -1.67 -11.97
C THR A 85 12.07 -2.65 -11.16
N LEU A 86 10.76 -2.41 -11.05
CA LEU A 86 9.76 -3.34 -10.52
C LEU A 86 8.73 -3.62 -11.60
N ARG A 87 8.47 -4.89 -11.89
CA ARG A 87 7.54 -5.34 -12.92
C ARG A 87 6.47 -6.27 -12.34
N PRO A 88 5.29 -6.38 -12.96
CA PRO A 88 4.29 -7.35 -12.55
C PRO A 88 4.87 -8.76 -12.45
N GLY A 89 4.62 -9.43 -11.32
CA GLY A 89 5.15 -10.77 -11.03
C GLY A 89 6.47 -10.80 -10.27
N ASP A 90 7.20 -9.70 -10.19
CA ASP A 90 8.41 -9.63 -9.38
C ASP A 90 8.12 -9.81 -7.89
N HIS A 91 9.08 -10.34 -7.16
CA HIS A 91 9.02 -10.46 -5.70
C HIS A 91 9.61 -9.22 -5.05
N ILE A 92 8.97 -8.77 -3.97
CA ILE A 92 9.49 -7.71 -3.11
C ILE A 92 10.09 -8.39 -1.88
N VAL A 93 11.36 -8.10 -1.62
CA VAL A 93 12.10 -8.66 -0.49
C VAL A 93 12.59 -7.52 0.39
N GLU A 94 12.37 -7.63 1.71
CA GLU A 94 12.77 -6.59 2.67
C GLU A 94 13.26 -7.23 3.97
N ALA A 95 14.32 -6.67 4.55
CA ALA A 95 14.86 -7.07 5.85
C ALA A 95 14.48 -6.03 6.90
N THR A 96 13.50 -6.32 7.72
CA THR A 96 12.94 -5.34 8.66
C THR A 96 12.22 -5.99 9.83
N SER A 97 12.23 -5.34 10.97
CA SER A 97 11.51 -5.78 12.17
C SER A 97 10.37 -4.83 12.58
N GLY A 98 10.18 -3.72 11.85
CA GLY A 98 9.30 -2.62 12.24
C GLY A 98 8.14 -2.35 11.28
N ASN A 99 7.60 -1.14 11.41
CA ASN A 99 6.48 -0.66 10.60
C ASN A 99 6.80 -0.62 9.09
N THR A 100 8.08 -0.54 8.72
CA THR A 100 8.53 -0.64 7.32
C THR A 100 8.04 -1.94 6.67
N GLY A 101 8.26 -3.09 7.35
CA GLY A 101 7.81 -4.38 6.85
C GLY A 101 6.30 -4.48 6.73
N ILE A 102 5.57 -3.94 7.71
CA ILE A 102 4.10 -3.92 7.69
C ILE A 102 3.61 -3.11 6.47
N SER A 103 4.17 -1.92 6.25
CA SER A 103 3.79 -1.05 5.14
C SER A 103 4.14 -1.67 3.77
N ILE A 104 5.36 -2.24 3.63
CA ILE A 104 5.78 -2.91 2.40
C ILE A 104 4.94 -4.17 2.13
N ALA A 105 4.64 -4.96 3.16
CA ALA A 105 3.77 -6.12 3.03
C ALA A 105 2.38 -5.72 2.54
N ALA A 106 1.73 -4.78 3.20
CA ALA A 106 0.38 -4.35 2.85
C ALA A 106 0.32 -3.75 1.43
N ILE A 107 1.19 -2.80 1.12
CA ILE A 107 1.18 -2.08 -0.16
C ILE A 107 1.64 -2.99 -1.30
N GLY A 108 2.71 -3.76 -1.12
CA GLY A 108 3.22 -4.70 -2.12
C GLY A 108 2.20 -5.77 -2.47
N ARG A 109 1.53 -6.34 -1.47
CA ARG A 109 0.44 -7.32 -1.66
C ARG A 109 -0.77 -6.69 -2.36
N ALA A 110 -1.16 -5.46 -1.99
CA ALA A 110 -2.24 -4.74 -2.66
C ALA A 110 -1.91 -4.44 -4.13
N MET A 111 -0.64 -4.24 -4.46
CA MET A 111 -0.16 -4.09 -5.84
C MET A 111 -0.08 -5.43 -6.60
N GLY A 112 -0.21 -6.56 -5.92
CA GLY A 112 -0.24 -7.89 -6.52
C GLY A 112 1.09 -8.65 -6.50
N HIS A 113 2.07 -8.17 -5.73
CA HIS A 113 3.37 -8.81 -5.58
C HIS A 113 3.39 -9.89 -4.50
N ARG A 114 4.26 -10.87 -4.65
CA ARG A 114 4.71 -11.69 -3.53
C ARG A 114 5.67 -10.85 -2.69
N VAL A 115 5.44 -10.80 -1.38
CA VAL A 115 6.29 -10.06 -0.45
C VAL A 115 6.92 -11.04 0.52
N VAL A 116 8.24 -10.95 0.65
CA VAL A 116 9.06 -11.77 1.55
C VAL A 116 9.73 -10.86 2.55
N ILE A 117 9.53 -11.12 3.84
CA ILE A 117 10.11 -10.34 4.93
C ILE A 117 11.08 -11.20 5.72
N PHE A 118 12.32 -10.75 5.79
CA PHE A 118 13.31 -11.29 6.70
C PHE A 118 13.28 -10.51 8.00
N MET A 119 13.12 -11.20 9.13
CA MET A 119 13.07 -10.55 10.44
C MET A 119 13.68 -11.42 11.52
N PRO A 120 14.19 -10.80 12.62
CA PRO A 120 14.75 -11.55 13.74
C PRO A 120 13.72 -12.46 14.40
N GLU A 121 14.15 -13.65 14.84
CA GLU A 121 13.28 -14.64 15.49
C GLU A 121 12.73 -14.20 16.86
N TRP A 122 13.39 -13.24 17.52
CA TRP A 122 12.94 -12.69 18.83
C TRP A 122 11.86 -11.61 18.72
N MET A 123 11.32 -11.38 17.52
CA MET A 123 10.20 -10.47 17.35
C MET A 123 8.91 -11.05 17.92
N SER A 124 7.99 -10.15 18.34
CA SER A 124 6.75 -10.59 18.96
C SER A 124 5.87 -11.42 18.02
N SER A 125 5.18 -12.40 18.59
CA SER A 125 4.26 -13.28 17.86
C SER A 125 3.13 -12.51 17.17
N GLU A 126 2.66 -11.40 17.77
CA GLU A 126 1.62 -10.54 17.22
C GLU A 126 2.08 -9.88 15.92
N ARG A 127 3.35 -9.44 15.86
CA ARG A 127 3.91 -8.83 14.66
C ARG A 127 4.06 -9.85 13.53
N ILE A 128 4.53 -11.05 13.86
CA ILE A 128 4.63 -12.17 12.92
C ILE A 128 3.22 -12.51 12.37
N ALA A 129 2.23 -12.61 13.25
CA ALA A 129 0.85 -12.90 12.87
C ALA A 129 0.26 -11.80 11.99
N LEU A 130 0.51 -10.52 12.31
CA LEU A 130 0.06 -9.39 11.49
C LEU A 130 0.65 -9.43 10.08
N LEU A 131 1.97 -9.64 9.94
CA LEU A 131 2.61 -9.72 8.63
C LEU A 131 2.08 -10.89 7.80
N ARG A 132 1.85 -12.05 8.42
CA ARG A 132 1.23 -13.22 7.78
C ARG A 132 -0.20 -12.92 7.34
N SER A 133 -0.99 -12.23 8.17
CA SER A 133 -2.36 -11.84 7.81
C SER A 133 -2.43 -10.88 6.62
N LEU A 134 -1.38 -10.06 6.43
CA LEU A 134 -1.21 -9.22 5.24
C LEU A 134 -0.74 -10.01 4.01
N GLY A 135 -0.49 -11.32 4.15
CA GLY A 135 -0.08 -12.19 3.06
C GLY A 135 1.41 -12.17 2.74
N ALA A 136 2.25 -11.67 3.65
CA ALA A 136 3.69 -11.75 3.50
C ALA A 136 4.22 -13.14 3.90
N GLU A 137 5.23 -13.60 3.18
CA GLU A 137 6.08 -14.73 3.58
C GLU A 137 7.15 -14.24 4.55
N ILE A 138 7.37 -14.97 5.65
CA ILE A 138 8.29 -14.54 6.69
C ILE A 138 9.39 -15.56 6.87
N HIS A 139 10.62 -15.07 6.81
CA HIS A 139 11.82 -15.81 7.15
C HIS A 139 12.41 -15.26 8.45
N LEU A 140 12.44 -16.09 9.47
CA LEU A 140 13.04 -15.76 10.75
C LEU A 140 14.54 -16.01 10.68
N VAL A 141 15.30 -15.03 11.17
CA VAL A 141 16.77 -15.07 11.19
C VAL A 141 17.23 -15.11 12.64
N SER A 142 18.04 -16.11 12.98
CA SER A 142 18.67 -16.25 14.31
C SER A 142 19.84 -15.26 14.45
N ARG A 143 20.26 -15.04 15.70
CA ARG A 143 21.58 -14.48 16.00
C ARG A 143 22.59 -15.60 15.84
N GLU A 144 23.58 -15.43 15.00
CA GLU A 144 24.83 -16.21 15.08
C GLU A 144 25.64 -15.78 16.29
#